data_7ab69582e5ba128d294432a77e171940
#
_entry.id   7ab69582e5ba128d294432a77e171940
#
_cell.length_a   1.000
_cell.length_b   1.000
_cell.length_c   1.000
_cell.angle_alpha   90.00
_cell.angle_beta   90.00
_cell.angle_gamma   90.00
#
_symmetry.space_group_name_H-M   'P 1'
#
loop_
_entity.id
_entity.type
_entity.pdbx_description
1 polymer ?
#
loop_
_entity_poly.entity_id
_entity_poly.type
_entity_poly.pdbx_seq_one_letter_code
_entity_poly.pdbx_strand_id
1 'polypeptide(L)'
;MEIQMWKEILNPYELAVEELQVKFNHMVKEYRQAGIYSPIEQVLGRVKSISSILLKAQKHNIDLNEIEGHILDIAGIRLICQFTDDIYNVADLIRARSDMEVITEKDYVKNIKESGYRSYH
;
A
#
# COMPACT_ATOMS: atom_id res chain seq x y z
N MET A 1 -2.26 -16.17 -22.51
CA MET A 1 -1.57 -16.26 -21.21
C MET A 1 -2.43 -17.07 -20.26
N GLU A 2 -1.84 -18.03 -19.61
CA GLU A 2 -2.56 -18.99 -18.79
C GLU A 2 -2.98 -18.43 -17.44
N ILE A 3 -4.18 -18.79 -16.99
CA ILE A 3 -4.71 -18.39 -15.67
C ILE A 3 -3.78 -18.85 -14.55
N GLN A 4 -3.19 -20.03 -14.66
CA GLN A 4 -2.27 -20.58 -13.65
C GLN A 4 -1.05 -19.70 -13.45
N MET A 5 -0.47 -19.16 -14.50
CA MET A 5 0.68 -18.26 -14.44
C MET A 5 0.34 -16.98 -13.68
N TRP A 6 -0.83 -16.40 -13.94
CA TRP A 6 -1.28 -15.20 -13.23
C TRP A 6 -1.53 -15.46 -11.75
N LYS A 7 -2.09 -16.62 -11.41
CA LYS A 7 -2.25 -17.01 -10.00
C LYS A 7 -0.92 -17.10 -9.28
N GLU A 8 0.09 -17.73 -9.91
CA GLU A 8 1.43 -17.85 -9.34
C GLU A 8 2.08 -16.49 -9.14
N ILE A 9 1.87 -15.55 -10.06
CA ILE A 9 2.40 -14.19 -9.94
C ILE A 9 1.68 -13.42 -8.82
N LEU A 10 0.36 -13.48 -8.75
CA LEU A 10 -0.44 -12.63 -7.86
C LEU A 10 -0.61 -13.19 -6.45
N ASN A 11 -0.53 -14.49 -6.24
CA ASN A 11 -0.73 -15.08 -4.92
C ASN A 11 0.15 -14.48 -3.82
N PRO A 12 1.47 -14.26 -4.02
CA PRO A 12 2.29 -13.63 -2.99
C PRO A 12 1.82 -12.22 -2.62
N TYR A 13 1.34 -11.46 -3.62
CA TYR A 13 0.83 -10.11 -3.39
C TYR A 13 -0.49 -10.12 -2.62
N GLU A 14 -1.38 -11.04 -2.94
CA GLU A 14 -2.64 -11.20 -2.21
C GLU A 14 -2.39 -11.56 -0.75
N LEU A 15 -1.47 -12.49 -0.49
CA LEU A 15 -1.09 -12.89 0.86
C LEU A 15 -0.44 -11.73 1.62
N ALA A 16 0.40 -10.94 0.98
CA ALA A 16 1.03 -9.78 1.59
C ALA A 16 0.00 -8.72 1.97
N VAL A 17 -0.98 -8.44 1.11
CA VAL A 17 -2.06 -7.49 1.40
C VAL A 17 -2.89 -7.98 2.59
N GLU A 18 -3.27 -9.24 2.62
CA GLU A 18 -4.03 -9.82 3.75
C GLU A 18 -3.27 -9.68 5.06
N GLU A 19 -1.99 -10.01 5.06
CA GLU A 19 -1.13 -9.89 6.25
C GLU A 19 -1.03 -8.45 6.73
N LEU A 20 -0.79 -7.51 5.83
CA LEU A 20 -0.70 -6.10 6.17
C LEU A 20 -2.03 -5.53 6.66
N GLN A 21 -3.14 -5.95 6.06
CA GLN A 21 -4.47 -5.55 6.53
C GLN A 21 -4.70 -6.00 7.98
N VAL A 22 -4.34 -7.23 8.30
CA VAL A 22 -4.45 -7.76 9.66
C VAL A 22 -3.58 -6.94 10.63
N LYS A 23 -2.34 -6.66 10.27
CA LYS A 23 -1.41 -5.89 11.11
C LYS A 23 -1.93 -4.48 11.38
N PHE A 24 -2.35 -3.76 10.37
CA PHE A 24 -2.84 -2.39 10.53
C PHE A 24 -4.20 -2.33 11.24
N ASN A 25 -5.10 -3.26 10.95
CA ASN A 25 -6.36 -3.36 11.67
C ASN A 25 -6.13 -3.71 13.15
N HIS A 26 -5.13 -4.52 13.44
CA HIS A 26 -4.73 -4.84 14.82
C HIS A 26 -4.24 -3.58 15.55
N MET A 27 -3.45 -2.75 14.90
CA MET A 27 -3.01 -1.47 15.48
C MET A 27 -4.21 -0.59 15.84
N VAL A 28 -5.18 -0.46 14.93
CA VAL A 28 -6.40 0.31 15.18
C VAL A 28 -7.16 -0.25 16.38
N LYS A 29 -7.27 -1.58 16.44
CA LYS A 29 -7.96 -2.27 17.53
C LYS A 29 -7.28 -2.03 18.89
N GLU A 30 -5.95 -2.05 18.93
CA GLU A 30 -5.20 -1.78 20.16
C GLU A 30 -5.49 -0.37 20.69
N TYR A 31 -5.51 0.63 19.83
CA TYR A 31 -5.87 1.99 20.23
C TYR A 31 -7.28 2.06 20.80
N ARG A 32 -8.25 1.43 20.12
CA ARG A 32 -9.65 1.42 20.56
C ARG A 32 -9.83 0.72 21.90
N GLN A 33 -9.17 -0.42 22.11
CA GLN A 33 -9.24 -1.14 23.36
C GLN A 33 -8.62 -0.38 24.52
N ALA A 34 -7.57 0.40 24.25
CA ALA A 34 -6.93 1.25 25.25
C ALA A 34 -7.71 2.55 25.51
N GLY A 35 -8.77 2.83 24.74
CA GLY A 35 -9.52 4.09 24.85
C GLY A 35 -8.73 5.30 24.37
N ILE A 36 -7.76 5.08 23.48
CA ILE A 36 -6.87 6.11 22.96
C ILE A 36 -7.25 6.39 21.49
N TYR A 37 -7.14 7.66 21.09
CA TYR A 37 -7.39 8.06 19.70
C TYR A 37 -6.48 7.32 18.72
N SER A 38 -7.08 6.67 17.71
CA SER A 38 -6.31 6.00 16.65
C SER A 38 -5.94 6.97 15.54
N PRO A 39 -4.64 7.05 15.15
CA PRO A 39 -4.24 7.86 14.01
C PRO A 39 -4.70 7.28 12.67
N ILE A 40 -5.05 5.99 12.64
CA ILE A 40 -5.61 5.33 11.45
C ILE A 40 -7.12 5.20 11.64
N GLU A 41 -7.89 5.76 10.71
CA GLU A 41 -9.35 5.64 10.72
C GLU A 41 -9.83 4.44 9.91
N GLN A 42 -9.21 4.18 8.75
CA GLN A 42 -9.62 3.12 7.84
C GLN A 42 -8.41 2.48 7.17
N VAL A 43 -8.48 1.17 6.99
CA VAL A 43 -7.44 0.36 6.32
C VAL A 43 -8.06 -0.27 5.09
N LEU A 44 -7.52 0.02 3.91
CA LEU A 44 -7.98 -0.52 2.63
C LEU A 44 -6.83 -1.23 1.93
N GLY A 45 -7.07 -2.46 1.49
CA GLY A 45 -6.09 -3.23 0.72
C GLY A 45 -6.53 -3.40 -0.72
N ARG A 46 -5.57 -3.47 -1.61
CA ARG A 46 -5.83 -3.65 -3.03
C ARG A 46 -4.73 -4.46 -3.69
N VAL A 47 -5.14 -5.41 -4.55
CA VAL A 47 -4.26 -6.05 -5.53
C VAL A 47 -4.73 -5.62 -6.90
N LYS A 48 -3.81 -5.15 -7.73
CA LYS A 48 -4.10 -4.67 -9.07
C LYS A 48 -4.69 -5.80 -9.92
N SER A 49 -5.74 -5.53 -10.68
CA SER A 49 -6.35 -6.52 -11.57
C SER A 49 -5.41 -6.91 -12.72
N ILE A 50 -5.57 -8.10 -13.24
CA ILE A 50 -4.78 -8.59 -14.39
C ILE A 50 -4.91 -7.62 -15.56
N SER A 51 -6.12 -7.15 -15.87
CA SER A 51 -6.33 -6.19 -16.96
C SER A 51 -5.59 -4.89 -16.74
N SER A 52 -5.58 -4.36 -15.52
CA SER A 52 -4.83 -3.14 -15.18
C SER A 52 -3.32 -3.33 -15.31
N ILE A 53 -2.80 -4.51 -14.91
CA ILE A 53 -1.38 -4.84 -15.05
C ILE A 53 -1.00 -4.90 -16.53
N LEU A 54 -1.81 -5.57 -17.35
CA LEU A 54 -1.58 -5.68 -18.79
C LEU A 54 -1.58 -4.32 -19.48
N LEU A 55 -2.54 -3.45 -19.15
CA LEU A 55 -2.60 -2.10 -19.69
C LEU A 55 -1.37 -1.29 -19.33
N LYS A 56 -0.92 -1.36 -18.10
CA LYS A 56 0.27 -0.65 -17.64
C LYS A 56 1.53 -1.17 -18.31
N ALA A 57 1.67 -2.49 -18.44
CA ALA A 57 2.80 -3.12 -19.12
C ALA A 57 2.84 -2.70 -20.59
N GLN A 58 1.70 -2.66 -21.27
CA GLN A 58 1.59 -2.22 -22.66
C GLN A 58 1.96 -0.74 -22.80
N LYS A 59 1.45 0.11 -21.92
CA LYS A 59 1.71 1.56 -21.94
C LYS A 59 3.19 1.89 -21.77
N HIS A 60 3.92 1.12 -20.94
CA HIS A 60 5.32 1.34 -20.63
C HIS A 60 6.27 0.39 -21.39
N ASN A 61 5.75 -0.38 -22.35
CA ASN A 61 6.53 -1.37 -23.12
C ASN A 61 7.30 -2.35 -22.22
N ILE A 62 6.65 -2.80 -21.14
CA ILE A 62 7.22 -3.77 -20.22
C ILE A 62 6.88 -5.19 -20.71
N ASP A 63 7.90 -6.03 -20.84
CA ASP A 63 7.70 -7.43 -21.16
C ASP A 63 6.98 -8.14 -20.00
N LEU A 64 6.06 -9.03 -20.32
CA LEU A 64 5.29 -9.77 -19.30
C LEU A 64 6.16 -10.58 -18.35
N ASN A 65 7.36 -10.99 -18.80
CA ASN A 65 8.32 -11.69 -17.96
C ASN A 65 9.00 -10.79 -16.92
N GLU A 66 8.89 -9.48 -17.08
CA GLU A 66 9.58 -8.47 -16.25
C GLU A 66 8.62 -7.64 -15.40
N ILE A 67 7.34 -8.05 -15.32
CA ILE A 67 6.31 -7.28 -14.61
C ILE A 67 6.69 -7.04 -13.15
N GLU A 68 7.14 -8.06 -12.44
CA GLU A 68 7.47 -7.94 -11.01
C GLU A 68 8.61 -6.96 -10.72
N GLY A 69 9.54 -6.82 -11.67
CA GLY A 69 10.66 -5.88 -11.51
C GLY A 69 10.32 -4.43 -11.89
N HIS A 70 9.28 -4.21 -12.68
CA HIS A 70 8.97 -2.90 -13.26
C HIS A 70 7.64 -2.30 -12.82
N ILE A 71 6.67 -3.09 -12.36
CA ILE A 71 5.41 -2.60 -11.83
C ILE A 71 5.43 -2.73 -10.31
N LEU A 72 5.69 -1.61 -9.63
CA LEU A 72 5.87 -1.58 -8.17
C LEU A 72 4.55 -1.49 -7.40
N ASP A 73 3.45 -1.15 -8.08
CA ASP A 73 2.14 -0.96 -7.47
C ASP A 73 1.16 -2.11 -7.75
N ILE A 74 1.67 -3.34 -7.89
CA ILE A 74 0.83 -4.53 -8.07
C ILE A 74 -0.13 -4.69 -6.88
N ALA A 75 0.35 -4.42 -5.67
CA ALA A 75 -0.44 -4.45 -4.45
C ALA A 75 -0.18 -3.21 -3.62
N GLY A 76 -1.15 -2.82 -2.81
CA GLY A 76 -1.01 -1.68 -1.93
C GLY A 76 -1.96 -1.71 -0.75
N ILE A 77 -1.59 -0.99 0.28
CA ILE A 77 -2.42 -0.69 1.44
C ILE A 77 -2.61 0.81 1.50
N ARG A 78 -3.86 1.23 1.67
CA ARG A 78 -4.19 2.64 1.91
C ARG A 78 -4.65 2.80 3.35
N LEU A 79 -3.97 3.65 4.07
CA LEU A 79 -4.32 4.04 5.43
C LEU A 79 -4.93 5.43 5.39
N ILE A 80 -6.19 5.55 5.79
CA ILE A 80 -6.90 6.82 5.81
C ILE A 80 -6.81 7.40 7.22
N CYS A 81 -6.36 8.64 7.30
CA CYS A 81 -6.24 9.39 8.54
C CYS A 81 -7.21 10.57 8.54
N GLN A 82 -7.65 10.99 9.71
CA GLN A 82 -8.59 12.11 9.83
C GLN A 82 -7.88 13.46 9.70
N PHE A 83 -6.67 13.57 10.24
CA PHE A 83 -5.89 14.81 10.26
C PHE A 83 -4.50 14.64 9.67
N THR A 84 -3.92 15.73 9.16
CA THR A 84 -2.58 15.74 8.59
C THR A 84 -1.52 15.24 9.57
N ASP A 85 -1.59 15.64 10.83
CA ASP A 85 -0.63 15.20 11.86
C ASP A 85 -0.66 13.68 12.05
N ASP A 86 -1.83 13.07 11.91
CA ASP A 86 -1.99 11.62 12.00
C ASP A 86 -1.20 10.89 10.93
N ILE A 87 -1.11 11.46 9.73
CA ILE A 87 -0.34 10.89 8.62
C ILE A 87 1.13 10.74 9.01
N TYR A 88 1.71 11.78 9.60
CA TYR A 88 3.10 11.75 10.06
C TYR A 88 3.31 10.81 11.23
N ASN A 89 2.35 10.73 12.14
CA ASN A 89 2.39 9.78 13.25
C ASN A 89 2.37 8.34 12.74
N VAL A 90 1.54 8.04 11.75
CA VAL A 90 1.48 6.70 11.13
C VAL A 90 2.80 6.38 10.41
N ALA A 91 3.38 7.34 9.70
CA ALA A 91 4.68 7.16 9.05
C ALA A 91 5.76 6.79 10.08
N ASP A 92 5.79 7.48 11.23
CA ASP A 92 6.72 7.18 12.33
C ASP A 92 6.50 5.77 12.89
N LEU A 93 5.24 5.38 13.08
CA LEU A 93 4.90 4.03 13.57
C LEU A 93 5.38 2.93 12.62
N ILE A 94 5.24 3.14 11.32
CA ILE A 94 5.71 2.19 10.31
C ILE A 94 7.24 2.09 10.33
N ARG A 95 7.93 3.23 10.37
CA ARG A 95 9.41 3.24 10.43
C ARG A 95 9.94 2.52 11.67
N ALA A 96 9.22 2.60 12.77
CA ALA A 96 9.62 1.97 14.04
C ALA A 96 9.40 0.45 14.08
N ARG A 97 8.65 -0.11 13.13
CA ARG A 97 8.38 -1.56 13.12
C ARG A 97 9.59 -2.33 12.63
N SER A 98 9.89 -3.43 13.33
CA SER A 98 10.99 -4.33 12.95
C SER A 98 10.60 -5.34 11.87
N ASP A 99 9.29 -5.52 11.61
CA ASP A 99 8.77 -6.47 10.64
C ASP A 99 8.53 -5.85 9.25
N MET A 100 8.87 -4.58 9.09
CA MET A 100 8.74 -3.86 7.81
C MET A 100 9.99 -3.02 7.58
N GLU A 101 10.40 -2.93 6.33
CA GLU A 101 11.50 -2.06 5.89
C GLU A 101 10.95 -1.00 4.94
N VAL A 102 11.18 0.27 5.27
CA VAL A 102 10.79 1.37 4.39
C VAL A 102 11.89 1.58 3.36
N ILE A 103 11.56 1.38 2.09
CA ILE A 103 12.51 1.49 0.99
C ILE A 103 12.51 2.92 0.41
N THR A 104 11.33 3.51 0.27
CA THR A 104 11.18 4.84 -0.32
C THR A 104 10.01 5.56 0.35
N GLU A 105 10.15 6.87 0.54
CA GLU A 105 9.10 7.72 1.06
C GLU A 105 8.91 8.93 0.16
N LYS A 106 7.64 9.32 -0.08
CA LYS A 106 7.30 10.51 -0.84
C LYS A 106 6.21 11.28 -0.10
N ASP A 107 6.54 12.47 0.33
CA ASP A 107 5.64 13.35 1.09
C ASP A 107 4.94 14.33 0.15
N TYR A 108 3.75 13.94 -0.32
CA TYR A 108 2.88 14.81 -1.10
C TYR A 108 1.86 15.58 -0.23
N VAL A 109 1.95 15.47 1.07
CA VAL A 109 1.20 16.31 2.01
C VAL A 109 1.89 17.66 2.10
N LYS A 110 3.20 17.66 2.29
CA LYS A 110 4.04 18.86 2.37
C LYS A 110 4.35 19.40 0.97
N ASN A 111 4.69 18.52 0.02
CA ASN A 111 5.00 18.84 -1.37
C ASN A 111 3.83 18.46 -2.26
N ILE A 112 2.79 19.31 -2.30
CA ILE A 112 1.54 19.05 -3.00
C ILE A 112 1.78 18.91 -4.51
N LYS A 113 1.19 17.87 -5.13
CA LYS A 113 1.25 17.68 -6.59
C LYS A 113 0.48 18.79 -7.31
N GLU A 114 0.86 19.06 -8.56
CA GLU A 114 0.18 20.06 -9.42
C GLU A 114 -1.33 19.83 -9.51
N SER A 115 -1.78 18.58 -9.47
CA SER A 115 -3.19 18.22 -9.49
C SER A 115 -3.94 18.55 -8.19
N GLY A 116 -3.23 19.00 -7.15
CA GLY A 116 -3.78 19.22 -5.82
C GLY A 116 -3.86 17.97 -4.95
N TYR A 117 -3.43 16.81 -5.48
CA TYR A 117 -3.45 15.56 -4.73
C TYR A 117 -2.44 15.59 -3.59
N ARG A 118 -2.92 15.22 -2.39
CA ARG A 118 -2.12 15.20 -1.17
C ARG A 118 -2.15 13.81 -0.54
N SER A 119 -0.98 13.26 -0.32
CA SER A 119 -0.84 11.97 0.35
C SER A 119 0.61 11.72 0.74
N TYR A 120 0.83 10.72 1.57
CA TYR A 120 2.16 10.23 1.94
C TYR A 120 2.30 8.79 1.43
N HIS A 121 3.33 8.53 0.64
CA HIS A 121 3.59 7.21 0.07
C HIS A 121 4.82 6.56 0.65
#